data_ab03c95681ff560b01057f8f1012a1ab
#
_entry.id   ab03c95681ff560b01057f8f1012a1ab
#
_cell.length_a   1.000
_cell.length_b   1.000
_cell.length_c   1.000
_cell.angle_alpha   90.00
_cell.angle_beta   90.00
_cell.angle_gamma   90.00
#
_symmetry.space_group_name_H-M   'P 1'
#
loop_
_entity.id
_entity.type
_entity.pdbx_description
1 polymer ?
#
loop_
_entity_poly.entity_id
_entity_poly.type
_entity_poly.pdbx_seq_one_letter_code
_entity_poly.pdbx_strand_id
1 'polypeptide(L)'
;MTIDSRDILIGRISDGNDTTHTGDNSKKSILARGCDTEMGRRAIELLPPILGNPEMVSVTNDDYFITELQRKKWSVIHFAPGACRYDVTKSPIPGSSSLTEGWGLAEYRNLVRKYQGEDIKIVETTDERQIIPLLRKALESINEI
;
A
#
# COMPACT_ATOMS: atom_id res chain seq x y z
N MET A 1 -24.36 -6.08 -8.14
CA MET A 1 -23.18 -6.89 -7.86
C MET A 1 -21.95 -6.00 -7.78
N THR A 2 -21.24 -6.11 -6.72
CA THR A 2 -20.07 -5.26 -6.52
C THR A 2 -18.85 -5.91 -7.15
N ILE A 3 -18.10 -5.16 -7.90
CA ILE A 3 -16.85 -5.67 -8.45
C ILE A 3 -15.84 -5.77 -7.32
N ASP A 4 -15.29 -6.93 -7.16
CA ASP A 4 -14.27 -7.19 -6.16
C ASP A 4 -12.94 -6.60 -6.65
N SER A 5 -12.18 -5.97 -5.77
CA SER A 5 -10.85 -5.47 -6.10
C SER A 5 -9.95 -6.55 -6.69
N ARG A 6 -10.15 -7.78 -6.26
CA ARG A 6 -9.42 -8.91 -6.80
C ARG A 6 -9.68 -9.08 -8.29
N ASP A 7 -10.92 -8.91 -8.73
CA ASP A 7 -11.28 -9.03 -10.14
C ASP A 7 -10.63 -7.93 -10.97
N ILE A 8 -10.54 -6.74 -10.41
CA ILE A 8 -9.88 -5.62 -11.07
C ILE A 8 -8.39 -5.90 -11.22
N LEU A 9 -7.77 -6.40 -10.18
CA LEU A 9 -6.34 -6.71 -10.22
C LEU A 9 -6.04 -7.82 -11.21
N ILE A 10 -6.86 -8.87 -11.21
CA ILE A 10 -6.71 -9.98 -12.14
C ILE A 10 -6.95 -9.53 -13.58
N GLY A 11 -7.94 -8.68 -13.79
CA GLY A 11 -8.20 -8.11 -15.10
C GLY A 11 -7.01 -7.34 -15.64
N ARG A 12 -6.33 -6.60 -14.77
CA ARG A 12 -5.12 -5.89 -15.14
C ARG A 12 -4.00 -6.84 -15.58
N ILE A 13 -3.87 -7.96 -14.89
CA ILE A 13 -2.85 -8.94 -15.22
C ILE A 13 -3.14 -9.58 -16.57
N SER A 14 -4.40 -9.85 -16.84
CA SER A 14 -4.79 -10.52 -18.07
C SER A 14 -4.82 -9.60 -19.28
N ASP A 15 -4.51 -8.35 -19.12
CA ASP A 15 -4.50 -7.35 -20.17
C ASP A 15 -3.34 -7.44 -21.14
N GLY A 16 -2.53 -8.41 -21.04
CA GLY A 16 -1.41 -8.58 -21.96
C GLY A 16 -0.29 -7.57 -21.79
N ASN A 17 -0.59 -6.39 -21.35
CA ASN A 17 0.42 -5.38 -21.12
C ASN A 17 1.26 -5.67 -19.90
N ASP A 18 0.78 -6.52 -19.05
CA ASP A 18 1.48 -6.90 -17.84
C ASP A 18 2.39 -8.10 -18.03
N THR A 19 2.58 -8.51 -19.24
CA THR A 19 3.62 -9.46 -19.56
C THR A 19 4.97 -8.81 -19.42
N THR A 20 4.99 -7.51 -19.27
CA THR A 20 6.22 -6.84 -19.00
C THR A 20 6.79 -7.34 -17.69
N HIS A 21 7.94 -7.89 -17.74
CA HIS A 21 8.68 -8.40 -16.69
C HIS A 21 8.90 -7.44 -15.60
N THR A 22 8.37 -7.73 -14.46
CA THR A 22 8.77 -7.09 -13.22
C THR A 22 10.04 -7.78 -12.73
N GLY A 23 11.05 -7.04 -12.43
CA GLY A 23 12.29 -7.60 -11.91
C GLY A 23 12.10 -8.27 -10.56
N ASP A 24 13.15 -8.87 -10.05
CA ASP A 24 13.14 -9.52 -8.76
C ASP A 24 13.11 -8.45 -7.65
N ASN A 25 12.04 -8.45 -6.87
CA ASN A 25 11.85 -7.56 -5.74
C ASN A 25 11.79 -8.31 -4.42
N SER A 26 12.30 -9.55 -4.39
CA SER A 26 12.20 -10.41 -3.21
C SER A 26 12.92 -9.87 -1.97
N LYS A 27 13.81 -8.92 -2.15
CA LYS A 27 14.50 -8.27 -1.03
C LYS A 27 13.84 -6.96 -0.61
N LYS A 28 12.79 -6.58 -1.31
CA LYS A 28 12.05 -5.35 -1.01
C LYS A 28 10.79 -5.67 -0.23
N SER A 29 10.18 -4.65 0.34
CA SER A 29 9.02 -4.85 1.20
C SER A 29 8.02 -3.72 1.07
N ILE A 30 6.75 -4.06 1.22
CA ILE A 30 5.63 -3.13 1.13
C ILE A 30 4.80 -3.25 2.41
N LEU A 31 4.57 -2.12 3.06
CA LEU A 31 3.61 -2.05 4.16
C LEU A 31 2.38 -1.31 3.65
N ALA A 32 1.24 -1.96 3.68
CA ALA A 32 -0.02 -1.40 3.22
C ALA A 32 -0.93 -1.06 4.39
N ARG A 33 -1.51 0.12 4.35
CA ARG A 33 -2.54 0.55 5.30
C ARG A 33 -3.88 0.57 4.55
N GLY A 34 -4.74 -0.36 4.87
CA GLY A 34 -6.07 -0.44 4.30
C GLY A 34 -7.13 -0.27 5.37
N CYS A 35 -8.38 -0.48 5.01
CA CYS A 35 -9.49 -0.42 5.96
C CYS A 35 -10.34 -1.68 5.97
N ASP A 36 -10.00 -2.65 5.14
CA ASP A 36 -10.74 -3.91 5.02
C ASP A 36 -9.78 -5.07 5.11
N THR A 37 -9.94 -5.87 6.17
CA THR A 37 -9.06 -7.00 6.46
C THR A 37 -9.07 -8.04 5.35
N GLU A 38 -10.24 -8.34 4.78
CA GLU A 38 -10.35 -9.33 3.73
C GLU A 38 -9.68 -8.87 2.45
N MET A 39 -9.84 -7.60 2.10
CA MET A 39 -9.18 -7.05 0.93
C MET A 39 -7.65 -7.04 1.11
N GLY A 40 -7.20 -6.74 2.32
CA GLY A 40 -5.77 -6.79 2.64
C GLY A 40 -5.21 -8.19 2.50
N ARG A 41 -5.94 -9.19 2.97
CA ARG A 41 -5.53 -10.59 2.86
C ARG A 41 -5.42 -11.00 1.39
N ARG A 42 -6.39 -10.62 0.59
CA ARG A 42 -6.36 -10.93 -0.86
C ARG A 42 -5.19 -10.24 -1.56
N ALA A 43 -4.91 -9.01 -1.19
CA ALA A 43 -3.79 -8.28 -1.76
C ALA A 43 -2.46 -8.99 -1.46
N ILE A 44 -2.29 -9.48 -0.24
CA ILE A 44 -1.08 -10.23 0.14
C ILE A 44 -0.92 -11.50 -0.68
N GLU A 45 -2.02 -12.13 -1.04
CA GLU A 45 -1.98 -13.34 -1.88
C GLU A 45 -1.70 -13.04 -3.34
N LEU A 46 -2.29 -11.97 -3.85
CA LEU A 46 -2.30 -11.69 -5.28
C LEU A 46 -1.17 -10.80 -5.78
N LEU A 47 -0.79 -9.82 -5.01
CA LEU A 47 0.14 -8.80 -5.48
C LEU A 47 1.61 -9.23 -5.51
N PRO A 48 2.14 -9.93 -4.51
CA PRO A 48 3.56 -10.27 -4.54
C PRO A 48 4.03 -10.99 -5.81
N PRO A 49 3.32 -12.02 -6.30
CA PRO A 49 3.78 -12.69 -7.54
C PRO A 49 3.83 -11.77 -8.75
N ILE A 50 2.96 -10.75 -8.78
CA ILE A 50 2.89 -9.80 -9.89
C ILE A 50 4.00 -8.77 -9.79
N LEU A 51 4.43 -8.49 -8.56
CA LEU A 51 5.37 -7.41 -8.26
C LEU A 51 6.82 -7.87 -8.07
N GLY A 52 7.13 -9.10 -8.40
CA GLY A 52 8.48 -9.63 -8.24
C GLY A 52 8.76 -10.20 -6.86
N ASN A 53 7.70 -10.60 -6.17
CA ASN A 53 7.73 -11.28 -4.88
C ASN A 53 8.29 -10.48 -3.70
N PRO A 54 7.96 -9.19 -3.56
CA PRO A 54 8.35 -8.46 -2.35
C PRO A 54 7.61 -9.01 -1.14
N GLU A 55 8.18 -8.83 0.03
CA GLU A 55 7.45 -9.05 1.27
C GLU A 55 6.31 -8.04 1.33
N MET A 56 5.12 -8.47 1.73
CA MET A 56 4.00 -7.54 1.84
C MET A 56 3.22 -7.80 3.10
N VAL A 57 2.99 -6.74 3.86
CA VAL A 57 2.19 -6.78 5.08
C VAL A 57 1.07 -5.76 4.92
N SER A 58 -0.14 -6.15 5.27
CA SER A 58 -1.30 -5.26 5.23
C SER A 58 -1.89 -5.14 6.63
N VAL A 59 -2.14 -3.91 7.06
CA VAL A 59 -2.75 -3.62 8.36
C VAL A 59 -3.96 -2.72 8.16
N THR A 60 -4.92 -2.80 9.05
CA THR A 60 -6.19 -2.08 8.92
C THR A 60 -6.47 -1.14 10.08
N ASN A 61 -5.51 -0.97 10.98
CA ASN A 61 -5.64 0.02 12.04
C ASN A 61 -4.29 0.68 12.32
N ASP A 62 -4.34 1.80 13.01
CA ASP A 62 -3.15 2.61 13.21
C ASP A 62 -2.20 2.05 14.25
N ASP A 63 -2.69 1.32 15.22
CA ASP A 63 -1.79 0.72 16.22
C ASP A 63 -0.84 -0.27 15.55
N TYR A 64 -1.37 -1.13 14.69
CA TYR A 64 -0.53 -2.06 13.95
C TYR A 64 0.33 -1.34 12.92
N PHE A 65 -0.21 -0.30 12.28
CA PHE A 65 0.55 0.46 11.31
C PHE A 65 1.79 1.10 11.94
N ILE A 66 1.60 1.75 13.09
CA ILE A 66 2.70 2.39 13.81
C ILE A 66 3.73 1.35 14.27
N THR A 67 3.25 0.21 14.78
CA THR A 67 4.12 -0.87 15.18
C THR A 67 5.00 -1.35 14.01
N GLU A 68 4.40 -1.54 12.85
CA GLU A 68 5.15 -1.98 11.67
C GLU A 68 6.13 -0.91 11.18
N LEU A 69 5.77 0.36 11.26
CA LEU A 69 6.67 1.44 10.88
C LEU A 69 7.92 1.49 11.77
N GLN A 70 7.79 1.04 13.00
CA GLN A 70 8.90 1.01 13.96
C GLN A 70 9.71 -0.28 13.87
N ARG A 71 9.12 -1.34 13.33
CA ARG A 71 9.72 -2.67 13.34
C ARG A 71 10.90 -2.79 12.38
N LYS A 72 10.80 -2.19 11.21
CA LYS A 72 11.85 -2.31 10.18
C LYS A 72 11.75 -1.16 9.19
N LYS A 73 12.75 -1.04 8.32
CA LYS A 73 12.68 -0.12 7.20
C LYS A 73 11.97 -0.82 6.04
N TRP A 74 10.93 -0.18 5.54
CA TRP A 74 10.13 -0.68 4.43
C TRP A 74 10.60 -0.04 3.12
N SER A 75 10.41 -0.72 2.01
CA SER A 75 10.75 -0.16 0.70
C SER A 75 9.67 0.82 0.24
N VAL A 76 8.41 0.45 0.44
CA VAL A 76 7.26 1.23 -0.02
C VAL A 76 6.17 1.19 1.04
N ILE A 77 5.56 2.33 1.28
CA ILE A 77 4.35 2.41 2.10
C ILE A 77 3.18 2.65 1.15
N HIS A 78 2.17 1.81 1.24
CA HIS A 78 1.00 1.89 0.38
C HIS A 78 -0.25 2.20 1.18
N PHE A 79 -0.90 3.32 0.86
CA PHE A 79 -2.23 3.63 1.39
C PHE A 79 -3.25 3.11 0.39
N ALA A 80 -3.96 2.07 0.76
CA ALA A 80 -4.92 1.41 -0.11
C ALA A 80 -6.10 2.36 -0.43
N PRO A 81 -6.79 2.16 -1.55
CA PRO A 81 -7.84 3.10 -1.98
C PRO A 81 -8.91 3.37 -0.94
N GLY A 82 -9.31 2.38 -0.18
CA GLY A 82 -10.30 2.57 0.89
C GLY A 82 -9.79 3.47 2.00
N ALA A 83 -8.50 3.48 2.24
CA ALA A 83 -7.86 4.30 3.25
C ALA A 83 -7.37 5.63 2.71
N CYS A 84 -7.22 5.78 1.40
CA CYS A 84 -6.67 6.99 0.80
C CYS A 84 -7.67 8.04 0.37
N ARG A 85 -8.90 7.66 0.25
CA ARG A 85 -9.89 8.56 -0.30
C ARG A 85 -10.59 9.37 0.76
N TYR A 86 -9.88 9.96 1.69
CA TYR A 86 -10.51 10.74 2.69
C TYR A 86 -10.12 12.16 2.58
N ASP A 87 -11.14 12.88 2.66
CA ASP A 87 -11.07 14.27 3.03
C ASP A 87 -11.24 14.25 4.54
N VAL A 88 -10.29 14.74 5.25
CA VAL A 88 -10.29 14.72 6.70
C VAL A 88 -11.52 15.42 7.29
N THR A 89 -12.12 16.34 6.54
CA THR A 89 -13.32 17.03 6.99
C THR A 89 -14.58 16.21 6.80
N LYS A 90 -14.53 15.18 5.97
CA LYS A 90 -15.69 14.37 5.63
C LYS A 90 -15.59 12.94 6.11
N SER A 91 -14.42 12.37 6.01
CA SER A 91 -14.26 10.94 6.22
C SER A 91 -12.85 10.64 6.72
N PRO A 92 -12.65 10.50 8.02
CA PRO A 92 -11.35 10.12 8.55
C PRO A 92 -11.02 8.68 8.15
N ILE A 93 -9.77 8.33 8.25
CA ILE A 93 -9.31 6.96 7.96
C ILE A 93 -9.93 6.00 8.98
N PRO A 94 -10.61 4.94 8.50
CA PRO A 94 -11.08 3.92 9.43
C PRO A 94 -9.92 3.28 10.20
N GLY A 95 -10.17 2.90 11.43
CA GLY A 95 -9.15 2.25 12.26
C GLY A 95 -8.20 3.22 12.94
N SER A 96 -8.57 4.49 13.07
CA SER A 96 -7.75 5.45 13.79
C SER A 96 -7.68 5.10 15.28
N SER A 97 -6.60 5.55 15.93
CA SER A 97 -6.43 5.39 17.36
C SER A 97 -6.64 6.75 18.05
N SER A 98 -6.53 6.76 19.38
CA SER A 98 -6.63 8.02 20.12
C SER A 98 -5.51 8.99 19.74
N LEU A 99 -4.36 8.48 19.30
CA LEU A 99 -3.23 9.30 18.87
C LEU A 99 -3.45 9.92 17.49
N THR A 100 -4.23 9.28 16.66
CA THR A 100 -4.39 9.66 15.26
C THR A 100 -5.79 10.19 14.96
N GLU A 101 -6.57 10.45 16.00
CA GLU A 101 -7.92 10.94 15.83
C GLU A 101 -7.92 12.26 15.05
N GLY A 102 -8.72 12.31 14.01
CA GLY A 102 -8.83 13.50 13.16
C GLY A 102 -7.71 13.67 12.13
N TRP A 103 -6.81 12.72 12.03
CA TRP A 103 -5.72 12.81 11.07
C TRP A 103 -6.21 12.61 9.63
N GLY A 104 -5.59 13.35 8.72
CA GLY A 104 -5.72 13.13 7.30
C GLY A 104 -4.42 12.60 6.73
N LEU A 105 -4.34 12.49 5.42
CA LEU A 105 -3.14 11.95 4.77
C LEU A 105 -1.86 12.72 5.09
N ALA A 106 -1.96 14.03 5.25
CA ALA A 106 -0.77 14.84 5.54
C ALA A 106 -0.09 14.38 6.83
N GLU A 107 -0.88 14.13 7.88
CA GLU A 107 -0.36 13.66 9.16
C GLU A 107 0.19 12.25 9.06
N TYR A 108 -0.47 11.38 8.29
CA TYR A 108 0.01 10.01 8.08
C TYR A 108 1.31 10.00 7.29
N ARG A 109 1.45 10.85 6.27
CA ARG A 109 2.70 10.97 5.53
C ARG A 109 3.85 11.42 6.42
N ASN A 110 3.57 12.38 7.31
CA ASN A 110 4.57 12.86 8.25
C ASN A 110 5.01 11.76 9.21
N LEU A 111 4.06 10.96 9.70
CA LEU A 111 4.36 9.83 10.56
C LEU A 111 5.26 8.82 9.85
N VAL A 112 4.93 8.50 8.60
CA VAL A 112 5.72 7.57 7.80
C VAL A 112 7.15 8.07 7.65
N ARG A 113 7.33 9.33 7.29
CA ARG A 113 8.66 9.91 7.11
C ARG A 113 9.45 9.96 8.41
N LYS A 114 8.74 10.16 9.52
CA LYS A 114 9.39 10.18 10.84
C LYS A 114 10.10 8.86 11.14
N TYR A 115 9.46 7.73 10.82
CA TYR A 115 10.01 6.43 11.14
C TYR A 115 10.83 5.82 9.99
N GLN A 116 10.52 6.18 8.76
CA GLN A 116 11.13 5.55 7.59
C GLN A 116 12.15 6.43 6.86
N GLY A 117 12.15 7.73 7.14
CA GLY A 117 13.04 8.69 6.47
C GLY A 117 12.31 9.45 5.37
N GLU A 118 12.91 10.57 4.96
CA GLU A 118 12.28 11.47 3.99
C GLU A 118 12.17 10.89 2.58
N ASP A 119 13.04 9.93 2.27
CA ASP A 119 13.09 9.35 0.92
C ASP A 119 12.19 8.14 0.73
N ILE A 120 11.43 7.76 1.73
CA ILE A 120 10.53 6.63 1.63
C ILE A 120 9.52 6.82 0.51
N LYS A 121 9.29 5.78 -0.28
CA LYS A 121 8.28 5.83 -1.33
C LYS A 121 6.91 5.61 -0.74
N ILE A 122 6.00 6.54 -0.99
CA ILE A 122 4.62 6.44 -0.53
C ILE A 122 3.73 6.36 -1.76
N VAL A 123 2.94 5.30 -1.84
CA VAL A 123 1.99 5.11 -2.93
C VAL A 123 0.59 5.27 -2.39
N GLU A 124 -0.17 6.16 -3.00
CA GLU A 124 -1.57 6.39 -2.63
C GLU A 124 -2.38 6.64 -3.90
N THR A 125 -3.56 6.07 -3.94
CA THR A 125 -4.47 6.27 -5.05
C THR A 125 -5.89 5.93 -4.62
N THR A 126 -6.85 6.61 -5.20
CA THR A 126 -8.26 6.28 -5.02
C THR A 126 -8.77 5.37 -6.14
N ASP A 127 -7.92 5.08 -7.12
CA ASP A 127 -8.28 4.24 -8.26
C ASP A 127 -7.57 2.90 -8.15
N GLU A 128 -8.32 1.85 -7.89
CA GLU A 128 -7.77 0.51 -7.72
C GLU A 128 -7.00 0.03 -8.95
N ARG A 129 -7.33 0.55 -10.13
CA ARG A 129 -6.63 0.19 -11.36
C ARG A 129 -5.20 0.72 -11.41
N GLN A 130 -4.87 1.67 -10.57
CA GLN A 130 -3.55 2.26 -10.51
C GLN A 130 -2.63 1.57 -9.50
N ILE A 131 -3.15 0.68 -8.69
CA ILE A 131 -2.37 0.06 -7.61
C ILE A 131 -1.13 -0.65 -8.16
N ILE A 132 -1.31 -1.55 -9.09
CA ILE A 132 -0.21 -2.35 -9.64
C ILE A 132 0.81 -1.47 -10.36
N PRO A 133 0.40 -0.57 -11.29
CA PRO A 133 1.37 0.29 -11.95
C PRO A 133 2.16 1.17 -10.99
N LEU A 134 1.49 1.73 -9.98
CA LEU A 134 2.15 2.63 -9.03
C LEU A 134 3.12 1.88 -8.12
N LEU A 135 2.71 0.71 -7.62
CA LEU A 135 3.59 -0.11 -6.78
C LEU A 135 4.80 -0.60 -7.58
N ARG A 136 4.58 -1.03 -8.81
CA ARG A 136 5.66 -1.47 -9.68
C ARG A 136 6.66 -0.35 -9.92
N LYS A 137 6.17 0.84 -10.23
CA LYS A 137 7.02 1.99 -10.45
C LYS A 137 7.81 2.37 -9.21
N ALA A 138 7.16 2.33 -8.04
CA ALA A 138 7.83 2.64 -6.78
C ALA A 138 8.95 1.65 -6.50
N LEU A 139 8.68 0.36 -6.69
CA LEU A 139 9.69 -0.68 -6.46
C LEU A 139 10.86 -0.56 -7.43
N GLU A 140 10.59 -0.26 -8.69
CA GLU A 140 11.63 -0.07 -9.70
C GLU A 140 12.53 1.12 -9.42
N SER A 141 12.00 2.14 -8.74
CA SER A 141 12.76 3.34 -8.44
C SER A 141 13.75 3.17 -7.31
N ILE A 142 13.70 2.04 -6.61
CA ILE A 142 14.60 1.77 -5.50
C ILE A 142 15.82 1.03 -6.02
N ASN A 143 16.97 1.67 -5.88
CA ASN A 143 18.23 1.06 -6.28
C ASN A 143 18.79 0.25 -5.14
N GLU A 144 18.92 -1.03 -5.37
CA GLU A 144 19.62 -1.89 -4.44
C GLU A 144 21.05 -2.03 -4.94
N ILE A 145 21.93 -1.52 -4.20
CA ILE A 145 23.34 -1.65 -4.54
C ILE A 145 23.98 -2.57 -3.54
#